data_77ee108137314f19aa4e1c9872ce2f52
#
_entry.id   77ee108137314f19aa4e1c9872ce2f52
#
_cell.length_a   1.000
_cell.length_b   1.000
_cell.length_c   1.000
_cell.angle_alpha   90.00
_cell.angle_beta   90.00
_cell.angle_gamma   90.00
#
_symmetry.space_group_name_H-M   'P 1'
#
loop_
_entity.id
_entity.type
_entity.pdbx_description
1 polymer ?
#
loop_
_entity_poly.entity_id
_entity_poly.type
_entity_poly.pdbx_seq_one_letter_code
_entity_poly.pdbx_strand_id
1 'polypeptide(L)'
;MRYYQRRELVAKIREVALLEGDFVLRSGKRSHYYLDKYLFEGYPDILRSLAHHMARLVPEDIDRLAGVELGGIPITTALSLETDIPCVFIRKSKKDYGTEKIVEGAYEPSDRILLIEDVVTTGGQSIAMVQQLREEMDLTVTGVLCVLDRMEGSHEAFAGAGIPFTSFLTRDDLGF
;
A
#
# COMPACT_ATOMS: atom_id res chain seq x y z
N MET A 1 -22.01 -7.95 -8.82
CA MET A 1 -20.74 -7.38 -9.27
C MET A 1 -19.75 -8.50 -9.56
N ARG A 2 -18.93 -8.39 -10.60
CA ARG A 2 -17.91 -9.41 -10.92
C ARG A 2 -16.58 -8.97 -10.36
N TYR A 3 -15.87 -9.87 -9.66
CA TYR A 3 -14.47 -9.71 -9.27
C TYR A 3 -13.61 -10.57 -10.20
N TYR A 4 -12.46 -10.04 -10.60
CA TYR A 4 -11.47 -10.84 -11.32
C TYR A 4 -10.87 -11.90 -10.38
N GLN A 5 -10.69 -13.12 -10.88
CA GLN A 5 -9.87 -14.10 -10.18
C GLN A 5 -8.40 -13.64 -10.19
N ARG A 6 -7.58 -14.08 -9.21
CA ARG A 6 -6.20 -13.60 -9.04
C ARG A 6 -5.39 -13.60 -10.35
N ARG A 7 -5.47 -14.70 -11.14
CA ARG A 7 -4.75 -14.81 -12.42
C ARG A 7 -5.24 -13.79 -13.46
N GLU A 8 -6.53 -13.57 -13.54
CA GLU A 8 -7.17 -12.61 -14.44
C GLU A 8 -6.81 -11.18 -14.03
N LEU A 9 -6.81 -10.90 -12.71
CA LEU A 9 -6.43 -9.62 -12.14
C LEU A 9 -4.96 -9.26 -12.44
N VAL A 10 -4.04 -10.21 -12.27
CA VAL A 10 -2.62 -10.05 -12.63
C VAL A 10 -2.47 -9.71 -14.12
N ALA A 11 -3.18 -10.43 -14.99
CA ALA A 11 -3.14 -10.14 -16.44
C ALA A 11 -3.65 -8.74 -16.77
N LYS A 12 -4.73 -8.29 -16.10
CA LYS A 12 -5.28 -6.95 -16.27
C LYS A 12 -4.34 -5.85 -15.76
N ILE A 13 -3.72 -6.03 -14.61
CA ILE A 13 -2.73 -5.09 -14.09
C ILE A 13 -1.55 -4.95 -15.06
N ARG A 14 -1.05 -6.09 -15.58
CA ARG A 14 0.01 -6.05 -16.60
C ARG A 14 -0.40 -5.29 -17.86
N GLU A 15 -1.60 -5.59 -18.38
CA GLU A 15 -2.13 -4.97 -19.60
C GLU A 15 -2.19 -3.44 -19.50
N VAL A 16 -2.62 -2.91 -18.35
CA VAL A 16 -2.87 -1.47 -18.20
C VAL A 16 -1.70 -0.69 -17.60
N ALA A 17 -0.85 -1.32 -16.81
CA ALA A 17 0.13 -0.62 -15.98
C ALA A 17 1.60 -0.98 -16.27
N LEU A 18 1.87 -2.10 -16.95
CA LEU A 18 3.23 -2.46 -17.32
C LEU A 18 3.58 -1.81 -18.68
N LEU A 19 4.41 -0.78 -18.62
CA LEU A 19 4.89 -0.05 -19.79
C LEU A 19 6.24 -0.62 -20.22
N GLU A 20 6.37 -0.99 -21.49
CA GLU A 20 7.63 -1.39 -22.10
C GLU A 20 8.32 -0.18 -22.74
N GLY A 21 9.64 -0.04 -22.53
CA GLY A 21 10.42 1.08 -23.02
C GLY A 21 11.78 1.19 -22.35
N ASP A 22 12.47 2.31 -22.55
CA ASP A 22 13.74 2.60 -21.88
C ASP A 22 13.51 3.68 -20.81
N PHE A 23 13.45 3.26 -19.56
CA PHE A 23 13.10 4.12 -18.42
C PHE A 23 14.32 4.33 -17.52
N VAL A 24 14.45 5.53 -16.98
CA VAL A 24 15.36 5.82 -15.87
C VAL A 24 14.57 5.76 -14.57
N LEU A 25 14.88 4.80 -13.71
CA LEU A 25 14.24 4.63 -12.41
C LEU A 25 14.73 5.70 -11.44
N ARG A 26 13.97 5.90 -10.33
CA ARG A 26 14.35 6.84 -9.26
C ARG A 26 15.76 6.58 -8.68
N SER A 27 16.22 5.33 -8.72
CA SER A 27 17.56 4.92 -8.32
C SER A 27 18.66 5.31 -9.31
N GLY A 28 18.32 5.90 -10.48
CA GLY A 28 19.22 6.17 -11.60
C GLY A 28 19.50 4.96 -12.50
N LYS A 29 19.03 3.78 -12.14
CA LYS A 29 19.17 2.57 -12.98
C LYS A 29 18.26 2.64 -14.19
N ARG A 30 18.71 2.11 -15.33
CA ARG A 30 17.89 1.90 -16.53
C ARG A 30 17.07 0.62 -16.39
N SER A 31 15.85 0.64 -16.92
CA SER A 31 14.95 -0.49 -16.98
C SER A 31 14.22 -0.51 -18.31
N HIS A 32 14.01 -1.70 -18.88
CA HIS A 32 13.22 -1.86 -20.12
C HIS A 32 11.71 -1.91 -19.86
N TYR A 33 11.29 -1.78 -18.60
CA TYR A 33 9.89 -1.70 -18.20
C TYR A 33 9.71 -0.71 -17.06
N TYR A 34 8.50 -0.18 -16.95
CA TYR A 34 8.05 0.66 -15.86
C TYR A 34 6.63 0.25 -15.47
N LEU A 35 6.39 0.02 -14.18
CA LEU A 35 5.05 -0.20 -13.67
C LEU A 35 4.47 1.13 -13.19
N ASP A 36 3.49 1.65 -13.92
CA ASP A 36 2.74 2.82 -13.49
C ASP A 36 1.55 2.40 -12.63
N LYS A 37 1.73 2.48 -11.31
CA LYS A 37 0.74 2.08 -10.32
C LYS A 37 -0.56 2.87 -10.41
N TYR A 38 -0.50 4.14 -10.78
CA TYR A 38 -1.69 4.98 -10.89
C TYR A 38 -2.61 4.55 -12.04
N LEU A 39 -2.06 3.89 -13.06
CA LEU A 39 -2.86 3.36 -14.14
C LEU A 39 -3.80 2.24 -13.63
N PHE A 40 -3.29 1.24 -12.89
CA PHE A 40 -4.19 0.19 -12.41
C PHE A 40 -5.14 0.66 -11.29
N GLU A 41 -4.74 1.63 -10.48
CA GLU A 41 -5.59 2.21 -9.44
C GLU A 41 -6.75 3.03 -10.01
N GLY A 42 -6.59 3.58 -11.21
CA GLY A 42 -7.61 4.35 -11.91
C GLY A 42 -8.74 3.49 -12.53
N TYR A 43 -8.58 2.17 -12.60
CA TYR A 43 -9.61 1.28 -13.14
C TYR A 43 -10.50 0.70 -12.02
N PRO A 44 -11.81 1.02 -11.98
CA PRO A 44 -12.67 0.65 -10.85
C PRO A 44 -12.88 -0.85 -10.69
N ASP A 45 -12.81 -1.63 -11.76
CA ASP A 45 -12.92 -3.08 -11.74
C ASP A 45 -11.65 -3.76 -11.20
N ILE A 46 -10.47 -3.22 -11.53
CA ILE A 46 -9.18 -3.65 -10.98
C ILE A 46 -9.10 -3.28 -9.50
N LEU A 47 -9.35 -2.02 -9.15
CA LEU A 47 -9.27 -1.53 -7.77
C LEU A 47 -10.22 -2.30 -6.84
N ARG A 48 -11.46 -2.54 -7.27
CA ARG A 48 -12.43 -3.36 -6.54
C ARG A 48 -11.95 -4.79 -6.34
N SER A 49 -11.38 -5.40 -7.38
CA SER A 49 -10.88 -6.78 -7.31
C SER A 49 -9.66 -6.89 -6.40
N LEU A 50 -8.78 -5.89 -6.40
CA LEU A 50 -7.66 -5.78 -5.45
C LEU A 50 -8.18 -5.74 -4.01
N ALA A 51 -9.11 -4.84 -3.71
CA ALA A 51 -9.70 -4.72 -2.38
C ALA A 51 -10.35 -6.04 -1.92
N HIS A 52 -11.11 -6.71 -2.79
CA HIS A 52 -11.74 -7.99 -2.49
C HIS A 52 -10.72 -9.10 -2.14
N HIS A 53 -9.62 -9.18 -2.86
CA HIS A 53 -8.59 -10.17 -2.54
C HIS A 53 -7.77 -9.79 -1.31
N MET A 54 -7.44 -8.52 -1.15
CA MET A 54 -6.64 -8.01 -0.03
C MET A 54 -7.40 -8.05 1.30
N ALA A 55 -8.74 -7.96 1.28
CA ALA A 55 -9.58 -8.08 2.48
C ALA A 55 -9.29 -9.35 3.29
N ARG A 56 -8.93 -10.45 2.62
CA ARG A 56 -8.58 -11.72 3.27
C ARG A 56 -7.19 -11.72 3.94
N LEU A 57 -6.40 -10.69 3.69
CA LEU A 57 -5.06 -10.52 4.26
C LEU A 57 -5.06 -9.52 5.43
N VAL A 58 -6.19 -8.86 5.66
CA VAL A 58 -6.37 -7.94 6.79
C VAL A 58 -6.56 -8.76 8.06
N PRO A 59 -5.75 -8.55 9.13
CA PRO A 59 -5.95 -9.21 10.41
C PRO A 59 -7.31 -8.83 11.04
N GLU A 60 -7.87 -9.74 11.85
CA GLU A 60 -9.19 -9.54 12.45
C GLU A 60 -9.22 -8.42 13.52
N ASP A 61 -8.07 -8.13 14.13
CA ASP A 61 -7.93 -7.21 15.25
C ASP A 61 -7.44 -5.81 14.84
N ILE A 62 -7.93 -5.30 13.72
CA ILE A 62 -7.59 -3.98 13.18
C ILE A 62 -8.75 -3.01 13.42
N ASP A 63 -8.45 -1.87 14.04
CA ASP A 63 -9.43 -0.80 14.27
C ASP A 63 -9.52 0.13 13.05
N ARG A 64 -8.39 0.37 12.35
CA ARG A 64 -8.34 1.25 11.17
C ARG A 64 -7.34 0.80 10.11
N LEU A 65 -7.69 1.08 8.87
CA LEU A 65 -6.77 1.02 7.74
C LEU A 65 -6.12 2.40 7.54
N ALA A 66 -4.83 2.46 7.25
CA ALA A 66 -4.12 3.71 7.08
C ALA A 66 -3.42 3.77 5.72
N GLY A 67 -3.96 4.57 4.80
CA GLY A 67 -3.42 4.71 3.44
C GLY A 67 -2.36 5.79 3.34
N VAL A 68 -1.18 5.45 2.83
CA VAL A 68 -0.09 6.42 2.62
C VAL A 68 -0.29 7.16 1.29
N GLU A 69 -0.22 8.48 1.32
CA GLU A 69 -0.35 9.29 0.10
C GLU A 69 0.80 9.01 -0.89
N LEU A 70 0.58 9.05 -2.20
CA LEU A 70 -0.73 9.20 -2.84
C LEU A 70 -1.38 7.84 -3.16
N GLY A 71 -0.64 6.85 -3.57
CA GLY A 71 -1.12 5.58 -4.14
C GLY A 71 -1.78 4.66 -3.10
N GLY A 72 -1.39 4.72 -1.82
CA GLY A 72 -2.09 3.96 -0.77
C GLY A 72 -3.52 4.43 -0.52
N ILE A 73 -3.88 5.67 -0.90
CA ILE A 73 -5.22 6.23 -0.63
C ILE A 73 -6.33 5.51 -1.41
N PRO A 74 -6.26 5.33 -2.75
CA PRO A 74 -7.30 4.65 -3.51
C PRO A 74 -7.55 3.23 -3.03
N ILE A 75 -6.47 2.46 -2.82
CA ILE A 75 -6.60 1.06 -2.37
C ILE A 75 -7.13 0.97 -0.95
N THR A 76 -6.71 1.86 -0.04
CA THR A 76 -7.23 1.91 1.33
C THR A 76 -8.72 2.22 1.36
N THR A 77 -9.16 3.20 0.56
CA THR A 77 -10.58 3.55 0.45
C THR A 77 -11.40 2.37 -0.07
N ALA A 78 -10.93 1.70 -1.11
CA ALA A 78 -11.61 0.53 -1.66
C ALA A 78 -11.64 -0.64 -0.66
N LEU A 79 -10.55 -0.85 0.08
CA LEU A 79 -10.44 -1.89 1.11
C LEU A 79 -11.35 -1.60 2.31
N SER A 80 -11.44 -0.34 2.73
CA SER A 80 -12.37 0.11 3.78
C SER A 80 -13.83 -0.18 3.40
N LEU A 81 -14.22 0.08 2.14
CA LEU A 81 -15.56 -0.25 1.64
C LEU A 81 -15.83 -1.75 1.54
N GLU A 82 -14.81 -2.58 1.33
CA GLU A 82 -14.94 -4.04 1.23
C GLU A 82 -14.98 -4.70 2.61
N THR A 83 -14.32 -4.11 3.62
CA THR A 83 -14.16 -4.70 4.96
C THR A 83 -15.02 -4.05 6.04
N ASP A 84 -15.68 -2.93 5.74
CA ASP A 84 -16.36 -2.05 6.71
C ASP A 84 -15.44 -1.52 7.84
N ILE A 85 -14.11 -1.63 7.69
CA ILE A 85 -13.14 -1.06 8.62
C ILE A 85 -12.92 0.41 8.28
N PRO A 86 -13.08 1.35 9.25
CA PRO A 86 -12.80 2.77 9.03
C PRO A 86 -11.35 3.00 8.57
N CYS A 87 -11.12 4.09 7.81
CA CYS A 87 -9.77 4.40 7.37
C CYS A 87 -9.34 5.83 7.69
N VAL A 88 -8.03 6.02 7.74
CA VAL A 88 -7.33 7.31 7.82
C VAL A 88 -6.32 7.42 6.68
N PHE A 89 -5.87 8.64 6.38
CA PHE A 89 -4.92 8.90 5.32
C PHE A 89 -3.66 9.51 5.89
N ILE A 90 -2.52 8.99 5.49
CA ILE A 90 -1.20 9.39 6.00
C ILE A 90 -0.51 10.25 4.95
N ARG A 91 -0.11 11.45 5.35
CA ARG A 91 0.66 12.37 4.52
C ARG A 91 2.15 12.07 4.60
N LYS A 92 2.88 12.34 3.52
CA LYS A 92 4.36 12.20 3.50
C LYS A 92 5.07 13.28 4.30
N SER A 93 4.39 14.42 4.51
CA SER A 93 4.91 15.54 5.30
C SER A 93 3.78 16.22 6.06
N LYS A 94 4.11 16.85 7.19
CA LYS A 94 3.19 17.70 7.93
C LYS A 94 2.74 18.87 7.05
N LYS A 95 1.51 19.35 7.27
CA LYS A 95 1.04 20.57 6.65
C LYS A 95 1.78 21.77 7.23
N ASP A 96 2.09 22.75 6.40
CA ASP A 96 2.64 24.04 6.83
C ASP A 96 1.54 25.00 7.32
N TYR A 97 0.27 24.55 7.33
CA TYR A 97 -0.90 25.33 7.72
C TYR A 97 -1.99 24.45 8.36
N GLY A 98 -2.90 25.10 9.09
CA GLY A 98 -4.03 24.45 9.72
C GLY A 98 -3.63 23.62 10.94
N THR A 99 -3.96 22.33 10.95
CA THR A 99 -3.73 21.44 12.10
C THR A 99 -2.34 20.82 12.17
N GLU A 100 -1.46 21.08 11.21
CA GLU A 100 -0.09 20.50 11.09
C GLU A 100 -0.03 18.96 11.22
N LYS A 101 -1.16 18.29 10.94
CA LYS A 101 -1.29 16.84 11.13
C LYS A 101 -0.66 16.07 9.98
N ILE A 102 -0.08 14.91 10.33
CA ILE A 102 0.37 13.90 9.37
C ILE A 102 -0.73 12.87 9.09
N VAL A 103 -1.66 12.67 10.02
CA VAL A 103 -2.81 11.75 9.89
C VAL A 103 -4.08 12.56 9.65
N GLU A 104 -4.78 12.27 8.56
CA GLU A 104 -6.07 12.86 8.20
C GLU A 104 -7.19 11.83 8.41
N GLY A 105 -8.28 12.26 9.01
CA GLY A 105 -9.42 11.43 9.38
C GLY A 105 -9.56 11.31 10.90
N ALA A 106 -10.57 10.57 11.33
CA ALA A 106 -10.83 10.33 12.75
C ALA A 106 -10.12 9.06 13.21
N TYR A 107 -9.41 9.14 14.32
CA TYR A 107 -8.78 8.02 15.00
C TYR A 107 -8.79 8.26 16.51
N GLU A 108 -8.67 7.17 17.27
CA GLU A 108 -8.55 7.21 18.73
C GLU A 108 -7.11 6.85 19.13
N PRO A 109 -6.61 7.38 20.25
CA PRO A 109 -5.36 6.92 20.83
C PRO A 109 -5.38 5.39 21.02
N SER A 110 -4.26 4.74 20.72
CA SER A 110 -4.10 3.28 20.80
C SER A 110 -4.85 2.47 19.72
N ASP A 111 -5.51 3.09 18.74
CA ASP A 111 -6.07 2.35 17.61
C ASP A 111 -5.02 1.42 16.99
N ARG A 112 -5.43 0.20 16.70
CA ARG A 112 -4.62 -0.81 16.01
C ARG A 112 -4.74 -0.60 14.51
N ILE A 113 -3.65 -0.17 13.90
CA ILE A 113 -3.63 0.30 12.51
C ILE A 113 -2.88 -0.69 11.63
N LEU A 114 -3.46 -1.02 10.48
CA LEU A 114 -2.77 -1.65 9.36
C LEU A 114 -2.40 -0.60 8.32
N LEU A 115 -1.10 -0.41 8.09
CA LEU A 115 -0.62 0.51 7.05
C LEU A 115 -0.81 -0.11 5.67
N ILE A 116 -1.39 0.63 4.75
CA ILE A 116 -1.68 0.18 3.38
C ILE A 116 -0.82 0.96 2.39
N GLU A 117 -0.09 0.22 1.57
CA GLU A 117 0.75 0.75 0.49
C GLU A 117 0.34 0.19 -0.87
N ASP A 118 0.57 0.94 -1.90
CA ASP A 118 0.41 0.48 -3.27
C ASP A 118 1.58 -0.41 -3.71
N VAL A 119 2.79 0.11 -3.66
CA VAL A 119 4.02 -0.59 -4.08
C VAL A 119 5.12 -0.38 -3.06
N VAL A 120 5.69 -1.47 -2.59
CA VAL A 120 6.89 -1.48 -1.76
C VAL A 120 8.10 -1.91 -2.60
N THR A 121 9.22 -1.20 -2.46
CA THR A 121 10.52 -1.56 -3.05
C THR A 121 11.43 -2.17 -1.99
N THR A 122 12.15 -1.33 -1.27
CA THR A 122 13.04 -1.73 -0.16
C THR A 122 12.36 -1.70 1.21
N GLY A 123 11.17 -1.12 1.31
CA GLY A 123 10.44 -0.94 2.57
C GLY A 123 10.86 0.24 3.42
N GLY A 124 11.99 0.90 3.13
CA GLY A 124 12.55 1.93 4.02
C GLY A 124 11.60 3.11 4.31
N GLN A 125 10.82 3.57 3.32
CA GLN A 125 9.86 4.66 3.53
C GLN A 125 8.70 4.24 4.44
N SER A 126 8.14 3.05 4.22
CA SER A 126 7.04 2.53 5.04
C SER A 126 7.49 2.21 6.46
N ILE A 127 8.72 1.69 6.64
CA ILE A 127 9.33 1.46 7.96
C ILE A 127 9.47 2.79 8.73
N ALA A 128 10.02 3.82 8.09
CA ALA A 128 10.15 5.14 8.71
C ALA A 128 8.78 5.73 9.08
N MET A 129 7.77 5.56 8.22
CA MET A 129 6.41 5.99 8.51
C MET A 129 5.81 5.25 9.72
N VAL A 130 5.98 3.93 9.80
CA VAL A 130 5.53 3.15 10.96
C VAL A 130 6.17 3.64 12.26
N GLN A 131 7.48 3.89 12.23
CA GLN A 131 8.21 4.43 13.40
C GLN A 131 7.66 5.79 13.81
N GLN A 132 7.46 6.70 12.86
CA GLN A 132 6.91 8.02 13.11
C GLN A 132 5.49 7.96 13.71
N LEU A 133 4.61 7.11 13.19
CA LEU A 133 3.25 6.96 13.72
C LEU A 133 3.24 6.42 15.15
N ARG A 134 4.14 5.49 15.48
CA ARG A 134 4.29 4.94 16.82
C ARG A 134 4.83 5.98 17.82
N GLU A 135 5.82 6.76 17.41
CA GLU A 135 6.51 7.71 18.28
C GLU A 135 5.75 9.02 18.49
N GLU A 136 5.10 9.55 17.44
CA GLU A 136 4.49 10.88 17.49
C GLU A 136 2.97 10.86 17.76
N MET A 137 2.27 9.73 17.48
CA MET A 137 0.82 9.71 17.43
C MET A 137 0.15 8.73 18.41
N ASP A 138 0.93 7.99 19.20
CA ASP A 138 0.45 6.95 20.14
C ASP A 138 -0.43 5.89 19.44
N LEU A 139 -0.10 5.55 18.19
CA LEU A 139 -0.84 4.59 17.39
C LEU A 139 -0.13 3.23 17.37
N THR A 140 -0.89 2.17 17.51
CA THR A 140 -0.37 0.81 17.42
C THR A 140 -0.36 0.34 15.97
N VAL A 141 0.73 0.59 15.23
CA VAL A 141 0.87 0.04 13.86
C VAL A 141 1.22 -1.44 13.93
N THR A 142 0.27 -2.30 13.54
CA THR A 142 0.34 -3.77 13.65
C THR A 142 1.12 -4.41 12.52
N GLY A 143 1.19 -3.75 11.36
CA GLY A 143 1.91 -4.25 10.19
C GLY A 143 1.69 -3.37 8.97
N VAL A 144 2.22 -3.84 7.85
CA VAL A 144 2.11 -3.22 6.53
C VAL A 144 1.56 -4.25 5.54
N LEU A 145 0.52 -3.87 4.80
CA LEU A 145 -0.03 -4.64 3.68
C LEU A 145 0.11 -3.82 2.40
N CYS A 146 0.71 -4.38 1.36
CA CYS A 146 0.81 -3.70 0.07
C CYS A 146 0.20 -4.50 -1.08
N VAL A 147 -0.13 -3.79 -2.18
CA VAL A 147 -0.60 -4.43 -3.40
C VAL A 147 0.55 -5.19 -4.04
N LEU A 148 1.72 -4.57 -4.20
CA LEU A 148 2.86 -5.15 -4.90
C LEU A 148 4.16 -4.97 -4.13
N ASP A 149 4.85 -6.07 -3.87
CA ASP A 149 6.24 -6.08 -3.43
C ASP A 149 7.18 -6.28 -4.63
N ARG A 150 8.13 -5.36 -4.82
CA ARG A 150 9.15 -5.46 -5.85
C ARG A 150 10.31 -6.38 -5.48
N MET A 151 10.29 -6.94 -4.26
CA MET A 151 11.29 -7.89 -3.75
C MET A 151 12.73 -7.35 -3.81
N GLU A 152 12.91 -6.07 -3.49
CA GLU A 152 14.22 -5.41 -3.47
C GLU A 152 14.79 -5.32 -2.04
N GLY A 153 14.60 -6.38 -1.23
CA GLY A 153 15.06 -6.46 0.17
C GLY A 153 14.01 -6.04 1.21
N SER A 154 12.75 -5.88 0.82
CA SER A 154 11.65 -5.47 1.68
C SER A 154 11.43 -6.41 2.87
N HIS A 155 11.36 -7.72 2.63
CA HIS A 155 11.11 -8.71 3.68
C HIS A 155 12.16 -8.68 4.78
N GLU A 156 13.45 -8.63 4.42
CA GLU A 156 14.56 -8.53 5.37
C GLU A 156 14.53 -7.21 6.14
N ALA A 157 14.21 -6.11 5.45
CA ALA A 157 14.12 -4.80 6.08
C ALA A 157 12.99 -4.72 7.10
N PHE A 158 11.78 -5.19 6.76
CA PHE A 158 10.65 -5.23 7.69
C PHE A 158 10.88 -6.19 8.85
N ALA A 159 11.45 -7.38 8.59
CA ALA A 159 11.80 -8.34 9.64
C ALA A 159 12.84 -7.75 10.60
N GLY A 160 13.87 -7.08 10.09
CA GLY A 160 14.87 -6.38 10.88
C GLY A 160 14.31 -5.24 11.74
N ALA A 161 13.23 -4.60 11.28
CA ALA A 161 12.51 -3.56 12.02
C ALA A 161 11.43 -4.11 12.97
N GLY A 162 11.18 -5.42 13.00
CA GLY A 162 10.13 -6.04 13.82
C GLY A 162 8.71 -5.64 13.38
N ILE A 163 8.51 -5.39 12.08
CA ILE A 163 7.21 -4.98 11.52
C ILE A 163 6.69 -6.11 10.64
N PRO A 164 5.51 -6.69 10.95
CA PRO A 164 4.84 -7.64 10.06
C PRO A 164 4.58 -7.03 8.68
N PHE A 165 4.93 -7.76 7.62
CA PHE A 165 4.78 -7.31 6.25
C PHE A 165 4.13 -8.39 5.39
N THR A 166 3.11 -7.99 4.62
CA THR A 166 2.40 -8.86 3.69
C THR A 166 2.19 -8.13 2.37
N SER A 167 2.38 -8.82 1.26
CA SER A 167 2.04 -8.32 -0.08
C SER A 167 0.99 -9.22 -0.74
N PHE A 168 0.08 -8.64 -1.52
CA PHE A 168 -0.88 -9.39 -2.31
C PHE A 168 -0.22 -9.98 -3.57
N LEU A 169 0.64 -9.21 -4.23
CA LEU A 169 1.42 -9.59 -5.39
C LEU A 169 2.90 -9.34 -5.16
N THR A 170 3.72 -10.09 -5.86
CA THR A 170 5.16 -9.86 -5.97
C THR A 170 5.53 -9.49 -7.41
N ARG A 171 6.74 -8.99 -7.60
CA ARG A 171 7.31 -8.75 -8.92
C ARG A 171 7.22 -10.00 -9.81
N ASP A 172 7.49 -11.17 -9.24
CA ASP A 172 7.47 -12.44 -9.98
C ASP A 172 6.07 -12.82 -10.48
N ASP A 173 5.01 -12.47 -9.75
CA ASP A 173 3.62 -12.63 -10.21
C ASP A 173 3.34 -11.82 -11.49
N LEU A 174 3.99 -10.68 -11.63
CA LEU A 174 3.88 -9.81 -12.82
C LEU A 174 4.90 -10.20 -13.91
N GLY A 175 5.84 -11.12 -13.64
CA GLY A 175 6.76 -11.72 -14.62
C GLY A 175 7.87 -10.77 -15.08
N PHE A 176 8.42 -9.95 -14.20
CA PHE A 176 9.57 -9.08 -14.49
C PHE A 176 10.55 -8.97 -13.31
#